data_84abe92f62ead5dacf76e0d4e1cd805e
#
_entry.id   84abe92f62ead5dacf76e0d4e1cd805e
#
_cell.length_a   1.000
_cell.length_b   1.000
_cell.length_c   1.000
_cell.angle_alpha   90.00
_cell.angle_beta   90.00
_cell.angle_gamma   90.00
#
_symmetry.space_group_name_H-M   'P 1'
#
loop_
_entity.id
_entity.type
_entity.pdbx_description
1 polymer ?
#
loop_
_entity_poly.entity_id
_entity_poly.type
_entity_poly.pdbx_seq_one_letter_code
_entity_poly.pdbx_strand_id
1 'polypeptide(L)'
;MDLNGKKVMITCGGGVGDIIMYTPALRRLKEKYHCHITFYTSRNYEVIEGLPYIDEIMYVPRGVFMSKFRQLHKLRDYYAIIITDWQPNVLVAAELFNIPVRAGFVRKNKFISRFYNRKLTYKWHKSLSYVCDNNAKMISQALGVELDGDMSRCEVSYPSVADKENVDAMLLDIGIIPEQEFVILSPFTSFILKNYPEEACRELVCRINEKYNMPIVVIGGRGNFESAARISSYNLCGKTSIKEMIALISRAKLMITADSGPMHVAGAVGTPIVAVFGKEVPERWAPKRKCWPITLHYQCSPCKDDDARNCSKNVECLRKITADMVMDKIEEIWEKI
;
A
#
# COMPACT_ATOMS: atom_id res chain seq x y z
N MET A 1 -1.37 27.81 11.57
CA MET A 1 0.08 27.95 11.28
C MET A 1 0.24 28.20 9.79
N ASP A 2 1.05 29.16 9.39
CA ASP A 2 1.35 29.41 7.98
C ASP A 2 2.46 28.46 7.49
N LEU A 3 2.14 27.64 6.50
CA LEU A 3 3.08 26.69 5.87
C LEU A 3 3.36 27.05 4.40
N ASN A 4 2.81 28.16 3.89
CA ASN A 4 2.97 28.55 2.50
C ASN A 4 4.47 28.66 2.14
N GLY A 5 4.88 27.96 1.09
CA GLY A 5 6.26 27.88 0.62
C GLY A 5 7.25 27.13 1.52
N LYS A 6 6.85 26.69 2.72
CA LYS A 6 7.74 25.94 3.64
C LYS A 6 7.94 24.51 3.17
N LYS A 7 9.17 23.99 3.33
CA LYS A 7 9.51 22.61 3.00
C LYS A 7 9.14 21.67 4.15
N VAL A 8 8.31 20.68 3.85
CA VAL A 8 7.85 19.64 4.78
C VAL A 8 8.27 18.28 4.25
N MET A 9 8.97 17.49 5.04
CA MET A 9 9.35 16.12 4.69
C MET A 9 8.56 15.12 5.53
N ILE A 10 8.06 14.08 4.88
CA ILE A 10 7.42 12.93 5.52
C ILE A 10 8.21 11.68 5.13
N THR A 11 8.63 10.86 6.13
CA THR A 11 9.30 9.59 5.85
C THR A 11 8.30 8.44 5.83
N CYS A 12 8.52 7.45 4.95
CA CYS A 12 7.79 6.19 4.95
C CYS A 12 8.70 5.06 4.44
N GLY A 13 9.03 4.12 5.31
CA GLY A 13 9.82 2.92 4.97
C GLY A 13 8.96 1.69 4.66
N GLY A 14 7.66 1.86 4.53
CA GLY A 14 6.68 0.80 4.32
C GLY A 14 6.64 0.19 2.92
N GLY A 15 5.69 -0.70 2.70
CA GLY A 15 5.38 -1.29 1.40
C GLY A 15 4.60 -0.34 0.48
N VAL A 16 4.24 -0.85 -0.70
CA VAL A 16 3.43 -0.13 -1.70
C VAL A 16 2.14 0.42 -1.09
N GLY A 17 1.39 -0.41 -0.34
CA GLY A 17 0.14 0.00 0.30
C GLY A 17 0.34 1.12 1.33
N ASP A 18 1.38 1.02 2.18
CA ASP A 18 1.67 2.06 3.18
C ASP A 18 1.91 3.42 2.53
N ILE A 19 2.66 3.45 1.42
CA ILE A 19 2.96 4.68 0.67
C ILE A 19 1.67 5.27 0.06
N ILE A 20 0.86 4.45 -0.61
CA ILE A 20 -0.41 4.88 -1.22
C ILE A 20 -1.33 5.53 -0.20
N MET A 21 -1.39 4.98 1.02
CA MET A 21 -2.28 5.47 2.06
C MET A 21 -1.88 6.81 2.69
N TYR A 22 -0.74 7.40 2.29
CA TYR A 22 -0.41 8.80 2.59
C TYR A 22 -1.00 9.78 1.58
N THR A 23 -1.30 9.34 0.35
CA THR A 23 -1.65 10.23 -0.76
C THR A 23 -2.83 11.15 -0.48
N PRO A 24 -3.94 10.75 0.19
CA PRO A 24 -5.02 11.67 0.50
C PRO A 24 -4.58 12.82 1.43
N ALA A 25 -3.81 12.49 2.47
CA ALA A 25 -3.35 13.47 3.44
C ALA A 25 -2.32 14.45 2.82
N LEU A 26 -1.42 13.95 1.94
CA LEU A 26 -0.44 14.78 1.23
C LEU A 26 -1.14 15.73 0.26
N ARG A 27 -2.13 15.24 -0.50
CA ARG A 27 -2.94 16.07 -1.38
C ARG A 27 -3.63 17.20 -0.62
N ARG A 28 -4.32 16.89 0.49
CA ARG A 28 -4.99 17.90 1.33
C ARG A 28 -4.01 18.89 1.95
N LEU A 29 -2.84 18.41 2.37
CA LEU A 29 -1.78 19.27 2.90
C LEU A 29 -1.32 20.28 1.84
N LYS A 30 -1.09 19.82 0.60
CA LYS A 30 -0.70 20.68 -0.53
C LYS A 30 -1.79 21.69 -0.89
N GLU A 31 -3.02 21.23 -1.06
CA GLU A 31 -4.16 22.07 -1.45
C GLU A 31 -4.45 23.19 -0.43
N LYS A 32 -4.41 22.85 0.88
CA LYS A 32 -4.81 23.79 1.93
C LYS A 32 -3.70 24.72 2.40
N TYR A 33 -2.45 24.26 2.34
CA TYR A 33 -1.32 25.00 2.95
C TYR A 33 -0.21 25.37 1.97
N HIS A 34 -0.29 24.98 0.70
CA HIS A 34 0.65 25.32 -0.36
C HIS A 34 2.14 25.13 0.00
N CYS A 35 2.43 24.18 0.92
CA CYS A 35 3.79 23.86 1.31
C CYS A 35 4.50 23.02 0.23
N HIS A 36 5.84 23.03 0.26
CA HIS A 36 6.65 22.13 -0.56
C HIS A 36 6.73 20.77 0.14
N ILE A 37 6.23 19.73 -0.48
CA ILE A 37 6.15 18.38 0.09
C ILE A 37 7.27 17.50 -0.48
N THR A 38 8.14 17.01 0.40
CA THR A 38 9.12 15.97 0.07
C THR A 38 8.72 14.65 0.72
N PHE A 39 8.62 13.61 -0.10
CA PHE A 39 8.37 12.26 0.39
C PHE A 39 9.67 11.47 0.44
N TYR A 40 10.09 11.05 1.63
CA TYR A 40 11.31 10.29 1.85
C TYR A 40 10.99 8.80 1.97
N THR A 41 11.58 7.98 1.10
CA THR A 41 11.38 6.53 1.13
C THR A 41 12.64 5.77 0.71
N SER A 42 12.73 4.49 1.11
CA SER A 42 13.82 3.58 0.74
C SER A 42 13.43 2.53 -0.31
N ARG A 43 12.18 2.57 -0.80
CA ARG A 43 11.64 1.61 -1.79
C ARG A 43 10.33 2.11 -2.40
N ASN A 44 9.93 1.51 -3.50
CA ASN A 44 8.60 1.63 -4.12
C ASN A 44 8.15 3.08 -4.40
N TYR A 45 9.09 4.01 -4.58
CA TYR A 45 8.76 5.41 -4.84
C TYR A 45 7.99 5.60 -6.14
N GLU A 46 8.18 4.69 -7.07
CA GLU A 46 7.55 4.66 -8.39
C GLU A 46 6.02 4.69 -8.29
N VAL A 47 5.47 4.20 -7.18
CA VAL A 47 4.01 4.15 -6.97
C VAL A 47 3.37 5.53 -6.79
N ILE A 48 4.15 6.55 -6.42
CA ILE A 48 3.68 7.93 -6.22
C ILE A 48 4.43 8.95 -7.08
N GLU A 49 5.33 8.49 -7.94
CA GLU A 49 6.12 9.35 -8.82
C GLU A 49 5.21 10.12 -9.79
N GLY A 50 5.43 11.44 -9.90
CA GLY A 50 4.64 12.30 -10.80
C GLY A 50 3.29 12.75 -10.24
N LEU A 51 2.94 12.44 -8.99
CA LEU A 51 1.75 12.99 -8.36
C LEU A 51 1.94 14.51 -8.11
N PRO A 52 1.00 15.37 -8.56
CA PRO A 52 1.22 16.82 -8.66
C PRO A 52 1.37 17.54 -7.31
N TYR A 53 1.01 16.90 -6.22
CA TYR A 53 1.10 17.45 -4.87
C TYR A 53 2.35 16.98 -4.11
N ILE A 54 3.21 16.16 -4.73
CA ILE A 54 4.53 15.75 -4.20
C ILE A 54 5.59 16.46 -5.02
N ASP A 55 6.23 17.45 -4.43
CA ASP A 55 7.21 18.30 -5.13
C ASP A 55 8.57 17.60 -5.29
N GLU A 56 8.94 16.76 -4.32
CA GLU A 56 10.21 16.03 -4.35
C GLU A 56 10.05 14.63 -3.76
N ILE A 57 10.69 13.64 -4.39
CA ILE A 57 10.85 12.31 -3.83
C ILE A 57 12.33 12.11 -3.47
N MET A 58 12.59 11.95 -2.18
CA MET A 58 13.92 11.64 -1.69
C MET A 58 14.07 10.13 -1.52
N TYR A 59 14.58 9.47 -2.57
CA TYR A 59 14.83 8.02 -2.55
C TYR A 59 16.20 7.71 -1.95
N VAL A 60 16.23 6.91 -0.87
CA VAL A 60 17.45 6.51 -0.16
C VAL A 60 17.49 4.99 0.02
N PRO A 61 18.15 4.27 -0.89
CA PRO A 61 18.23 2.81 -0.81
C PRO A 61 18.81 2.34 0.53
N ARG A 62 18.31 1.21 1.03
CA ARG A 62 18.86 0.59 2.24
C ARG A 62 20.29 0.11 1.98
N GLY A 63 21.18 0.33 2.95
CA GLY A 63 22.55 -0.21 2.93
C GLY A 63 23.62 0.72 2.33
N VAL A 64 23.28 1.83 1.67
CA VAL A 64 24.26 2.74 1.05
C VAL A 64 24.57 3.91 1.99
N PHE A 65 25.65 3.80 2.76
CA PHE A 65 26.06 4.79 3.77
C PHE A 65 26.38 6.18 3.17
N MET A 66 27.12 6.22 2.06
CA MET A 66 27.54 7.49 1.42
C MET A 66 26.37 8.28 0.81
N SER A 67 25.39 7.61 0.22
CA SER A 67 24.21 8.30 -0.33
C SER A 67 23.37 8.96 0.78
N LYS A 68 23.33 8.36 1.96
CA LYS A 68 22.66 8.93 3.13
C LYS A 68 23.32 10.24 3.57
N PHE A 69 24.65 10.32 3.60
CA PHE A 69 25.37 11.50 4.05
C PHE A 69 25.18 12.71 3.11
N ARG A 70 25.25 12.48 1.79
CA ARG A 70 25.03 13.53 0.77
C ARG A 70 23.62 14.13 0.84
N GLN A 71 22.62 13.31 1.17
CA GLN A 71 21.22 13.77 1.24
C GLN A 71 20.91 14.48 2.57
N LEU A 72 21.61 14.16 3.66
CA LEU A 72 21.42 14.84 4.94
C LEU A 72 21.72 16.35 4.88
N HIS A 73 22.64 16.80 4.01
CA HIS A 73 22.90 18.24 3.82
C HIS A 73 21.67 19.00 3.28
N LYS A 74 20.84 18.35 2.47
CA LYS A 74 19.60 18.95 1.93
C LYS A 74 18.57 19.25 3.02
N LEU A 75 18.70 18.63 4.21
CA LEU A 75 17.73 18.82 5.29
C LEU A 75 17.77 20.24 5.88
N ARG A 76 18.82 21.02 5.68
CA ARG A 76 18.97 22.37 6.25
C ARG A 76 17.83 23.32 5.91
N ASP A 77 17.22 23.14 4.74
CA ASP A 77 16.18 24.03 4.21
C ASP A 77 14.75 23.62 4.64
N TYR A 78 14.64 22.55 5.42
CA TYR A 78 13.32 22.08 5.82
C TYR A 78 12.79 22.82 7.05
N TYR A 79 11.51 23.14 6.98
CA TYR A 79 10.77 23.67 8.14
C TYR A 79 10.31 22.55 9.06
N ALA A 80 9.86 21.42 8.50
CA ALA A 80 9.34 20.30 9.26
C ALA A 80 9.79 18.95 8.69
N ILE A 81 10.11 18.03 9.59
CA ILE A 81 10.40 16.63 9.27
C ILE A 81 9.53 15.75 10.16
N ILE A 82 8.68 14.93 9.50
CA ILE A 82 7.79 13.98 10.16
C ILE A 82 8.34 12.57 9.92
N ILE A 83 8.84 11.95 10.99
CA ILE A 83 9.49 10.64 10.93
C ILE A 83 8.50 9.58 11.40
N THR A 84 7.99 8.78 10.48
CA THR A 84 6.96 7.77 10.75
C THR A 84 7.54 6.37 10.96
N ASP A 85 8.70 6.12 10.39
CA ASP A 85 9.49 4.91 10.56
C ASP A 85 10.79 5.16 11.34
N TRP A 86 11.64 4.14 11.53
CA TRP A 86 12.89 4.31 12.28
C TRP A 86 14.00 4.88 11.40
N GLN A 87 14.19 6.21 11.45
CA GLN A 87 15.22 6.96 10.71
C GLN A 87 16.11 7.79 11.67
N PRO A 88 16.93 7.14 12.52
CA PRO A 88 17.71 7.84 13.53
C PRO A 88 18.68 8.87 12.93
N ASN A 89 19.29 8.58 11.78
CA ASN A 89 20.23 9.49 11.12
C ASN A 89 19.54 10.78 10.64
N VAL A 90 18.31 10.67 10.12
CA VAL A 90 17.50 11.82 9.71
C VAL A 90 17.14 12.66 10.92
N LEU A 91 16.76 12.03 12.04
CA LEU A 91 16.40 12.75 13.27
C LEU A 91 17.62 13.49 13.89
N VAL A 92 18.77 12.82 13.96
CA VAL A 92 20.01 13.46 14.47
C VAL A 92 20.43 14.63 13.59
N ALA A 93 20.39 14.46 12.26
CA ALA A 93 20.70 15.55 11.32
C ALA A 93 19.69 16.71 11.45
N ALA A 94 18.40 16.40 11.64
CA ALA A 94 17.36 17.41 11.84
C ALA A 94 17.59 18.23 13.12
N GLU A 95 18.09 17.61 14.19
CA GLU A 95 18.51 18.31 15.42
C GLU A 95 19.72 19.19 15.15
N LEU A 96 20.78 18.66 14.53
CA LEU A 96 22.02 19.40 14.24
C LEU A 96 21.78 20.63 13.35
N PHE A 97 20.82 20.57 12.44
CA PHE A 97 20.45 21.69 11.57
C PHE A 97 19.35 22.59 12.16
N ASN A 98 18.97 22.36 13.42
CA ASN A 98 17.94 23.14 14.11
C ASN A 98 16.61 23.21 13.33
N ILE A 99 16.19 22.10 12.71
CA ILE A 99 14.91 22.06 11.99
C ILE A 99 13.77 22.39 12.97
N PRO A 100 12.91 23.39 12.65
CA PRO A 100 11.93 23.90 13.62
C PRO A 100 10.92 22.85 14.10
N VAL A 101 10.49 21.94 13.24
CA VAL A 101 9.55 20.86 13.58
C VAL A 101 10.18 19.50 13.32
N ARG A 102 10.42 18.75 14.39
CA ARG A 102 10.96 17.39 14.36
C ARG A 102 9.93 16.47 15.03
N ALA A 103 9.03 15.91 14.24
CA ALA A 103 7.91 15.11 14.72
C ALA A 103 8.15 13.62 14.53
N GLY A 104 7.71 12.81 15.49
CA GLY A 104 7.79 11.36 15.35
C GLY A 104 7.35 10.61 16.60
N PHE A 105 7.29 9.27 16.49
CA PHE A 105 6.88 8.40 17.57
C PHE A 105 8.05 8.04 18.50
N VAL A 106 7.85 8.20 19.80
CA VAL A 106 8.83 7.78 20.80
C VAL A 106 8.91 6.26 20.79
N ARG A 107 10.08 5.74 20.42
CA ARG A 107 10.38 4.31 20.35
C ARG A 107 11.24 3.85 21.54
N LYS A 108 11.61 2.57 21.54
CA LYS A 108 12.40 1.94 22.62
C LYS A 108 13.72 2.70 22.93
N ASN A 109 14.39 3.26 21.94
CA ASN A 109 15.57 4.10 22.15
C ASN A 109 15.15 5.51 22.61
N LYS A 110 15.03 5.69 23.91
CA LYS A 110 14.66 6.98 24.53
C LYS A 110 15.71 8.06 24.29
N PHE A 111 16.97 7.70 24.14
CA PHE A 111 18.06 8.67 23.94
C PHE A 111 17.91 9.41 22.61
N ILE A 112 17.70 8.71 21.50
CA ILE A 112 17.48 9.35 20.19
C ILE A 112 16.10 10.02 20.13
N SER A 113 15.08 9.42 20.74
CA SER A 113 13.72 9.98 20.75
C SER A 113 13.63 11.34 21.48
N ARG A 114 14.63 11.77 22.25
CA ARG A 114 14.69 13.10 22.87
C ARG A 114 14.81 14.23 21.86
N PHE A 115 15.34 13.96 20.67
CA PHE A 115 15.49 14.94 19.60
C PHE A 115 14.18 15.30 18.89
N TYR A 116 13.10 14.52 19.11
CA TYR A 116 11.77 14.98 18.71
C TYR A 116 11.31 16.13 19.60
N ASN A 117 11.03 17.28 19.02
CA ASN A 117 10.38 18.38 19.74
C ASN A 117 8.83 18.32 19.65
N ARG A 118 8.31 17.50 18.73
CA ARG A 118 6.88 17.12 18.65
C ARG A 118 6.71 15.62 18.71
N LYS A 119 6.39 15.12 19.90
CA LYS A 119 6.18 13.70 20.14
C LYS A 119 4.76 13.32 19.72
N LEU A 120 4.65 12.42 18.75
CA LEU A 120 3.37 11.92 18.29
C LEU A 120 2.86 10.86 19.28
N THR A 121 1.63 11.04 19.75
CA THR A 121 1.02 10.17 20.77
C THR A 121 0.05 9.15 20.18
N TYR A 122 -0.22 9.24 18.89
CA TYR A 122 -1.20 8.39 18.24
C TYR A 122 -0.76 6.91 18.27
N LYS A 123 -1.57 6.06 18.90
CA LYS A 123 -1.31 4.63 19.03
C LYS A 123 -1.88 3.89 17.82
N TRP A 124 -1.14 3.84 16.73
CA TRP A 124 -1.46 3.14 15.50
C TRP A 124 -2.07 1.75 15.69
N HIS A 125 -1.47 0.95 16.59
CA HIS A 125 -1.82 -0.44 16.78
C HIS A 125 -3.14 -0.68 17.52
N LYS A 126 -3.76 0.36 18.07
CA LYS A 126 -4.98 0.25 18.88
C LYS A 126 -6.21 0.82 18.23
N SER A 127 -6.07 1.60 17.18
CA SER A 127 -7.20 2.20 16.47
C SER A 127 -7.67 1.29 15.35
N LEU A 128 -8.97 1.04 15.29
CA LEU A 128 -9.65 0.42 14.16
C LEU A 128 -10.01 1.43 13.07
N SER A 129 -9.63 2.70 13.24
CA SER A 129 -9.87 3.75 12.25
C SER A 129 -9.05 3.49 10.98
N TYR A 130 -9.59 3.94 9.86
CA TYR A 130 -8.95 3.83 8.55
C TYR A 130 -7.56 4.45 8.56
N VAL A 131 -6.59 3.80 7.92
CA VAL A 131 -5.18 4.22 7.99
C VAL A 131 -4.95 5.58 7.34
N CYS A 132 -5.68 5.93 6.27
CA CYS A 132 -5.55 7.25 5.65
C CYS A 132 -5.99 8.38 6.60
N ASP A 133 -7.08 8.17 7.37
CA ASP A 133 -7.52 9.13 8.40
C ASP A 133 -6.47 9.27 9.50
N ASN A 134 -5.83 8.17 9.85
CA ASN A 134 -4.77 8.16 10.84
C ASN A 134 -3.53 8.90 10.36
N ASN A 135 -3.17 8.75 9.08
CA ASN A 135 -2.07 9.50 8.46
C ASN A 135 -2.36 11.01 8.46
N ALA A 136 -3.59 11.40 8.11
CA ALA A 136 -4.00 12.80 8.16
C ALA A 136 -3.94 13.37 9.59
N LYS A 137 -4.47 12.66 10.58
CA LYS A 137 -4.40 13.06 12.01
C LYS A 137 -2.97 13.18 12.51
N MET A 138 -2.09 12.26 12.11
CA MET A 138 -0.69 12.27 12.48
C MET A 138 0.03 13.49 11.89
N ILE A 139 -0.17 13.80 10.62
CA ILE A 139 0.41 14.98 9.97
C ILE A 139 -0.16 16.26 10.59
N SER A 140 -1.46 16.31 10.87
CA SER A 140 -2.13 17.42 11.57
C SER A 140 -1.47 17.68 12.92
N GLN A 141 -1.30 16.65 13.75
CA GLN A 141 -0.65 16.76 15.05
C GLN A 141 0.82 17.21 14.92
N ALA A 142 1.56 16.66 13.96
CA ALA A 142 2.96 17.01 13.73
C ALA A 142 3.15 18.48 13.36
N LEU A 143 2.29 19.01 12.51
CA LEU A 143 2.40 20.36 11.98
C LEU A 143 1.60 21.39 12.77
N GLY A 144 0.65 20.98 13.62
CA GLY A 144 -0.28 21.90 14.30
C GLY A 144 -1.25 22.54 13.31
N VAL A 145 -1.76 21.75 12.36
CA VAL A 145 -2.70 22.18 11.30
C VAL A 145 -3.89 21.22 11.26
N GLU A 146 -4.95 21.61 10.56
CA GLU A 146 -6.12 20.76 10.34
C GLU A 146 -6.12 20.21 8.91
N LEU A 147 -6.14 18.89 8.79
CA LEU A 147 -6.36 18.15 7.54
C LEU A 147 -7.70 17.45 7.63
N ASP A 148 -8.71 18.12 7.18
CA ASP A 148 -10.09 17.66 7.05
C ASP A 148 -10.42 17.21 5.63
N GLY A 149 -11.53 16.52 5.45
CA GLY A 149 -12.07 16.08 4.16
C GLY A 149 -11.97 14.57 3.94
N ASP A 150 -12.34 14.17 2.74
CA ASP A 150 -12.39 12.75 2.34
C ASP A 150 -10.99 12.14 2.17
N MET A 151 -10.61 11.25 3.07
CA MET A 151 -9.36 10.49 3.01
C MET A 151 -9.52 9.13 2.30
N SER A 152 -10.68 8.84 1.73
CA SER A 152 -10.94 7.55 1.07
C SER A 152 -10.32 7.45 -0.32
N ARG A 153 -9.98 8.56 -0.96
CA ARG A 153 -9.46 8.61 -2.32
C ARG A 153 -7.93 8.59 -2.32
N CYS A 154 -7.37 7.39 -2.35
CA CYS A 154 -5.96 7.17 -2.62
C CYS A 154 -5.64 7.38 -4.11
N GLU A 155 -4.39 7.69 -4.41
CA GLU A 155 -3.88 7.91 -5.77
C GLU A 155 -2.54 7.20 -5.96
N VAL A 156 -2.24 6.85 -7.21
CA VAL A 156 -0.97 6.25 -7.62
C VAL A 156 -0.44 6.97 -8.86
N SER A 157 0.84 6.76 -9.17
CA SER A 157 1.46 7.29 -10.38
C SER A 157 0.72 6.86 -11.64
N TYR A 158 0.79 7.70 -12.68
CA TYR A 158 0.19 7.39 -13.98
C TYR A 158 1.18 6.57 -14.81
N PRO A 159 0.80 5.34 -15.25
CA PRO A 159 1.61 4.56 -16.17
C PRO A 159 1.80 5.30 -17.50
N SER A 160 3.01 5.26 -18.05
CA SER A 160 3.33 5.81 -19.37
C SER A 160 2.68 4.98 -20.48
N VAL A 161 2.76 5.48 -21.72
CA VAL A 161 2.33 4.71 -22.90
C VAL A 161 3.15 3.41 -23.00
N ALA A 162 4.46 3.49 -22.81
CA ALA A 162 5.35 2.33 -22.84
C ALA A 162 5.00 1.27 -21.76
N ASP A 163 4.64 1.70 -20.55
CA ASP A 163 4.19 0.77 -19.49
C ASP A 163 2.94 -0.01 -19.93
N LYS A 164 2.00 0.67 -20.61
CA LYS A 164 0.76 0.05 -21.12
C LYS A 164 1.04 -0.91 -22.27
N GLU A 165 1.89 -0.51 -23.22
CA GLU A 165 2.31 -1.35 -24.35
C GLU A 165 3.05 -2.61 -23.87
N ASN A 166 3.91 -2.49 -22.86
CA ASN A 166 4.56 -3.64 -22.22
C ASN A 166 3.53 -4.59 -21.58
N VAL A 167 2.50 -4.06 -20.93
CA VAL A 167 1.42 -4.87 -20.36
C VAL A 167 0.62 -5.58 -21.46
N ASP A 168 0.35 -4.91 -22.59
CA ASP A 168 -0.31 -5.54 -23.74
C ASP A 168 0.52 -6.71 -24.28
N ALA A 169 1.83 -6.51 -24.45
CA ALA A 169 2.74 -7.57 -24.88
C ALA A 169 2.76 -8.75 -23.87
N MET A 170 2.85 -8.47 -22.57
CA MET A 170 2.81 -9.50 -21.52
C MET A 170 1.51 -10.31 -21.53
N LEU A 171 0.38 -9.66 -21.77
CA LEU A 171 -0.94 -10.32 -21.84
C LEU A 171 -1.03 -11.20 -23.09
N LEU A 172 -0.57 -10.71 -24.25
CA LEU A 172 -0.49 -11.49 -25.49
C LEU A 172 0.41 -12.72 -25.32
N ASP A 173 1.56 -12.59 -24.69
CA ASP A 173 2.49 -13.70 -24.42
C ASP A 173 1.85 -14.85 -23.62
N ILE A 174 0.88 -14.53 -22.77
CA ILE A 174 0.14 -15.54 -22.00
C ILE A 174 -1.21 -15.91 -22.65
N GLY A 175 -1.49 -15.44 -23.86
CA GLY A 175 -2.70 -15.80 -24.62
C GLY A 175 -3.94 -14.97 -24.36
N ILE A 176 -3.80 -13.76 -23.79
CA ILE A 176 -4.91 -12.81 -23.57
C ILE A 176 -4.79 -11.69 -24.59
N ILE A 177 -5.81 -11.55 -25.45
CA ILE A 177 -5.85 -10.48 -26.47
C ILE A 177 -6.26 -9.13 -25.83
N PRO A 178 -5.92 -7.97 -26.43
CA PRO A 178 -6.12 -6.66 -25.84
C PRO A 178 -7.57 -6.33 -25.42
N GLU A 179 -8.56 -6.81 -26.15
CA GLU A 179 -9.99 -6.55 -25.89
C GLU A 179 -10.62 -7.55 -24.91
N GLN A 180 -9.90 -8.59 -24.54
CA GLN A 180 -10.39 -9.62 -23.64
C GLN A 180 -10.44 -9.14 -22.21
N GLU A 181 -11.60 -9.23 -21.58
CA GLU A 181 -11.75 -9.00 -20.14
C GLU A 181 -11.06 -10.13 -19.35
N PHE A 182 -10.48 -9.78 -18.23
CA PHE A 182 -9.83 -10.74 -17.33
C PHE A 182 -9.98 -10.34 -15.87
N VAL A 183 -9.83 -11.32 -15.00
CA VAL A 183 -9.78 -11.13 -13.55
C VAL A 183 -8.34 -11.22 -13.08
N ILE A 184 -7.95 -10.39 -12.12
CA ILE A 184 -6.66 -10.52 -11.42
C ILE A 184 -6.85 -11.27 -10.11
N LEU A 185 -5.98 -12.24 -9.86
CA LEU A 185 -5.83 -12.89 -8.57
C LEU A 185 -4.47 -12.56 -7.97
N SER A 186 -4.46 -11.90 -6.80
CA SER A 186 -3.25 -11.55 -6.05
C SER A 186 -3.28 -12.18 -4.65
N PRO A 187 -3.00 -13.48 -4.54
CA PRO A 187 -3.14 -14.22 -3.28
C PRO A 187 -1.93 -14.10 -2.36
N PHE A 188 -0.80 -13.59 -2.87
CA PHE A 188 0.48 -13.56 -2.19
C PHE A 188 0.75 -12.23 -1.52
N THR A 189 1.42 -12.30 -0.36
CA THR A 189 1.82 -11.12 0.41
C THR A 189 3.26 -11.26 0.91
N SER A 190 3.83 -10.18 1.43
CA SER A 190 5.14 -10.23 2.09
C SER A 190 5.12 -11.00 3.42
N PHE A 191 3.94 -11.26 3.98
CA PHE A 191 3.72 -12.04 5.20
C PHE A 191 2.98 -13.33 4.85
N ILE A 192 3.66 -14.46 4.85
CA ILE A 192 3.10 -15.76 4.44
C ILE A 192 1.76 -16.10 5.12
N LEU A 193 1.56 -15.67 6.37
CA LEU A 193 0.30 -15.88 7.10
C LEU A 193 -0.87 -15.00 6.63
N LYS A 194 -0.64 -14.12 5.66
CA LYS A 194 -1.68 -13.36 4.97
C LYS A 194 -1.99 -13.91 3.57
N ASN A 195 -1.25 -14.90 3.11
CA ASN A 195 -1.49 -15.49 1.79
C ASN A 195 -2.82 -16.24 1.79
N TYR A 196 -3.61 -16.02 0.74
CA TYR A 196 -4.82 -16.81 0.53
C TYR A 196 -4.43 -18.23 0.08
N PRO A 197 -5.07 -19.29 0.60
CA PRO A 197 -4.64 -20.67 0.33
C PRO A 197 -4.65 -21.04 -1.15
N GLU A 198 -3.61 -21.74 -1.60
CA GLU A 198 -3.45 -22.15 -3.00
C GLU A 198 -4.61 -23.02 -3.50
N GLU A 199 -5.12 -23.93 -2.67
CA GLU A 199 -6.27 -24.78 -3.02
C GLU A 199 -7.53 -23.97 -3.29
N ALA A 200 -7.85 -23.01 -2.43
CA ALA A 200 -8.98 -22.12 -2.64
C ALA A 200 -8.79 -21.24 -3.89
N CYS A 201 -7.54 -20.81 -4.17
CA CYS A 201 -7.22 -20.08 -5.39
C CYS A 201 -7.48 -20.90 -6.66
N ARG A 202 -7.05 -22.18 -6.67
CA ARG A 202 -7.28 -23.08 -7.82
C ARG A 202 -8.77 -23.33 -8.06
N GLU A 203 -9.51 -23.54 -6.99
CA GLU A 203 -10.96 -23.72 -7.07
C GLU A 203 -11.64 -22.47 -7.63
N LEU A 204 -11.25 -21.27 -7.20
CA LEU A 204 -11.76 -20.01 -7.74
C LEU A 204 -11.46 -19.86 -9.23
N VAL A 205 -10.24 -20.21 -9.67
CA VAL A 205 -9.87 -20.16 -11.09
C VAL A 205 -10.78 -21.04 -11.94
N CYS A 206 -11.03 -22.28 -11.51
CA CYS A 206 -11.95 -23.18 -12.20
C CYS A 206 -13.37 -22.60 -12.29
N ARG A 207 -13.94 -22.18 -11.16
CA ARG A 207 -15.32 -21.70 -11.08
C ARG A 207 -15.57 -20.41 -11.85
N ILE A 208 -14.64 -19.45 -11.79
CA ILE A 208 -14.76 -18.19 -12.53
C ILE A 208 -14.67 -18.47 -14.04
N ASN A 209 -13.73 -19.33 -14.45
CA ASN A 209 -13.63 -19.71 -15.85
C ASN A 209 -14.89 -20.44 -16.35
N GLU A 210 -15.41 -21.39 -15.58
CA GLU A 210 -16.64 -22.12 -15.91
C GLU A 210 -17.87 -21.20 -16.02
N LYS A 211 -18.02 -20.27 -15.07
CA LYS A 211 -19.22 -19.43 -14.99
C LYS A 211 -19.18 -18.22 -15.91
N TYR A 212 -18.02 -17.56 -16.02
CA TYR A 212 -17.88 -16.28 -16.72
C TYR A 212 -17.01 -16.35 -17.96
N ASN A 213 -16.40 -17.51 -18.26
CA ASN A 213 -15.46 -17.71 -19.37
C ASN A 213 -14.36 -16.63 -19.41
N MET A 214 -13.84 -16.27 -18.22
CA MET A 214 -12.80 -15.24 -18.06
C MET A 214 -11.47 -15.82 -17.63
N PRO A 215 -10.35 -15.42 -18.27
CA PRO A 215 -9.02 -15.80 -17.79
C PRO A 215 -8.70 -15.12 -16.47
N ILE A 216 -7.99 -15.84 -15.60
CA ILE A 216 -7.55 -15.32 -14.31
C ILE A 216 -6.03 -15.16 -14.31
N VAL A 217 -5.56 -13.91 -14.35
CA VAL A 217 -4.16 -13.54 -14.31
C VAL A 217 -3.67 -13.52 -12.86
N VAL A 218 -2.70 -14.36 -12.53
CA VAL A 218 -2.09 -14.38 -11.20
C VAL A 218 -0.91 -13.44 -11.16
N ILE A 219 -0.89 -12.54 -10.16
CA ILE A 219 0.20 -11.61 -9.91
C ILE A 219 0.82 -11.80 -8.53
N GLY A 220 2.10 -11.45 -8.39
CA GLY A 220 2.87 -11.57 -7.17
C GLY A 220 4.34 -11.25 -7.40
N GLY A 221 5.15 -11.39 -6.36
CA GLY A 221 6.60 -11.25 -6.48
C GLY A 221 7.25 -12.40 -7.25
N ARG A 222 8.52 -12.21 -7.68
CA ARG A 222 9.28 -13.23 -8.42
C ARG A 222 9.35 -14.59 -7.68
N GLY A 223 9.45 -14.57 -6.34
CA GLY A 223 9.47 -15.80 -5.53
C GLY A 223 8.15 -16.57 -5.50
N ASN A 224 7.08 -16.03 -6.06
CA ASN A 224 5.77 -16.69 -6.11
C ASN A 224 5.50 -17.39 -7.46
N PHE A 225 6.43 -17.34 -8.42
CA PHE A 225 6.21 -17.83 -9.78
C PHE A 225 5.76 -19.29 -9.83
N GLU A 226 6.46 -20.18 -9.13
CA GLU A 226 6.16 -21.62 -9.09
C GLU A 226 4.80 -21.91 -8.42
N SER A 227 4.46 -21.21 -7.34
CA SER A 227 3.15 -21.35 -6.69
C SER A 227 2.03 -20.84 -7.59
N ALA A 228 2.25 -19.72 -8.27
CA ALA A 228 1.29 -19.16 -9.20
C ALA A 228 1.01 -20.06 -10.41
N ALA A 229 2.06 -20.74 -10.93
CA ALA A 229 1.94 -21.69 -12.03
C ALA A 229 1.05 -22.90 -11.69
N ARG A 230 0.95 -23.28 -10.41
CA ARG A 230 0.01 -24.32 -9.95
C ARG A 230 -1.42 -23.81 -9.81
N ILE A 231 -1.63 -22.49 -9.77
CA ILE A 231 -2.96 -21.87 -9.63
C ILE A 231 -3.58 -21.60 -11.02
N SER A 232 -2.82 -20.98 -11.91
CA SER A 232 -3.29 -20.60 -13.26
C SER A 232 -2.15 -20.62 -14.27
N SER A 233 -2.47 -20.97 -15.53
CA SER A 233 -1.53 -20.81 -16.66
C SER A 233 -1.24 -19.35 -17.00
N TYR A 234 -2.13 -18.43 -16.67
CA TYR A 234 -1.97 -16.98 -16.87
C TYR A 234 -1.17 -16.38 -15.72
N ASN A 235 0.16 -16.57 -15.72
CA ASN A 235 1.05 -16.23 -14.60
C ASN A 235 1.99 -15.07 -14.95
N LEU A 236 1.78 -13.93 -14.30
CA LEU A 236 2.64 -12.74 -14.40
C LEU A 236 3.41 -12.43 -13.11
N CYS A 237 3.56 -13.39 -12.20
CA CYS A 237 4.34 -13.21 -10.98
C CYS A 237 5.81 -12.86 -11.29
N GLY A 238 6.27 -11.71 -10.75
CA GLY A 238 7.63 -11.23 -10.91
C GLY A 238 7.97 -10.68 -12.29
N LYS A 239 6.99 -10.54 -13.18
CA LYS A 239 7.19 -10.04 -14.55
C LYS A 239 6.93 -8.53 -14.70
N THR A 240 6.16 -7.92 -13.79
CA THR A 240 5.79 -6.51 -13.87
C THR A 240 6.69 -5.63 -13.00
N SER A 241 7.03 -4.45 -13.47
CA SER A 241 7.43 -3.30 -12.66
C SER A 241 6.23 -2.77 -11.86
N ILE A 242 6.46 -1.78 -10.99
CA ILE A 242 5.35 -1.14 -10.24
C ILE A 242 4.39 -0.40 -11.18
N LYS A 243 4.91 0.32 -12.18
CA LYS A 243 4.07 1.05 -13.13
C LYS A 243 3.30 0.13 -14.07
N GLU A 244 3.91 -0.94 -14.54
CA GLU A 244 3.23 -1.99 -15.31
C GLU A 244 2.17 -2.71 -14.47
N MET A 245 2.44 -2.99 -13.19
CA MET A 245 1.43 -3.54 -12.27
C MET A 245 0.23 -2.60 -12.12
N ILE A 246 0.45 -1.28 -12.01
CA ILE A 246 -0.63 -0.30 -11.97
C ILE A 246 -1.44 -0.33 -13.28
N ALA A 247 -0.76 -0.36 -14.44
CA ALA A 247 -1.40 -0.45 -15.74
C ALA A 247 -2.21 -1.74 -15.90
N LEU A 248 -1.65 -2.89 -15.50
CA LEU A 248 -2.32 -4.19 -15.55
C LEU A 248 -3.58 -4.21 -14.67
N ILE A 249 -3.47 -3.75 -13.41
CA ILE A 249 -4.60 -3.73 -12.48
C ILE A 249 -5.71 -2.79 -12.98
N SER A 250 -5.37 -1.65 -13.60
CA SER A 250 -6.36 -0.71 -14.10
C SER A 250 -7.23 -1.25 -15.26
N ARG A 251 -6.78 -2.31 -15.95
CA ARG A 251 -7.48 -2.96 -17.05
C ARG A 251 -8.35 -4.14 -16.61
N ALA A 252 -8.13 -4.66 -15.42
CA ALA A 252 -8.87 -5.83 -14.94
C ALA A 252 -10.34 -5.49 -14.67
N LYS A 253 -11.23 -6.40 -15.05
CA LYS A 253 -12.66 -6.35 -14.72
C LYS A 253 -12.86 -6.40 -13.21
N LEU A 254 -12.12 -7.26 -12.53
CA LEU A 254 -12.20 -7.52 -11.10
C LEU A 254 -10.82 -7.92 -10.57
N MET A 255 -10.53 -7.55 -9.36
CA MET A 255 -9.38 -8.05 -8.62
C MET A 255 -9.81 -8.82 -7.37
N ILE A 256 -9.37 -10.08 -7.27
CA ILE A 256 -9.46 -10.88 -6.05
C ILE A 256 -8.10 -10.87 -5.38
N THR A 257 -8.04 -10.47 -4.11
CA THR A 257 -6.73 -10.23 -3.48
C THR A 257 -6.72 -10.54 -1.99
N ALA A 258 -5.56 -10.95 -1.49
CA ALA A 258 -5.26 -10.88 -0.07
C ALA A 258 -4.98 -9.41 0.35
N ASP A 259 -4.96 -9.14 1.65
CA ASP A 259 -4.57 -7.83 2.22
C ASP A 259 -3.09 -7.53 1.93
N SER A 260 -2.83 -6.83 0.82
CA SER A 260 -1.50 -6.58 0.25
C SER A 260 -1.41 -5.25 -0.50
N GLY A 261 -0.20 -4.86 -0.93
CA GLY A 261 0.04 -3.64 -1.71
C GLY A 261 -0.83 -3.51 -2.96
N PRO A 262 -0.94 -4.55 -3.82
CA PRO A 262 -1.79 -4.54 -5.00
C PRO A 262 -3.27 -4.22 -4.72
N MET A 263 -3.83 -4.59 -3.58
CA MET A 263 -5.18 -4.21 -3.15
C MET A 263 -5.34 -2.68 -3.12
N HIS A 264 -4.35 -1.97 -2.57
CA HIS A 264 -4.39 -0.51 -2.48
C HIS A 264 -4.18 0.16 -3.85
N VAL A 265 -3.40 -0.47 -4.73
CA VAL A 265 -3.29 -0.05 -6.14
C VAL A 265 -4.65 -0.14 -6.82
N ALA A 266 -5.34 -1.28 -6.71
CA ALA A 266 -6.67 -1.46 -7.28
C ALA A 266 -7.68 -0.42 -6.76
N GLY A 267 -7.66 -0.16 -5.45
CA GLY A 267 -8.49 0.89 -4.85
C GLY A 267 -8.20 2.29 -5.38
N ALA A 268 -6.94 2.59 -5.70
CA ALA A 268 -6.51 3.88 -6.22
C ALA A 268 -6.87 4.06 -7.70
N VAL A 269 -6.77 3.02 -8.54
CA VAL A 269 -7.14 3.06 -9.96
C VAL A 269 -8.64 2.82 -10.22
N GLY A 270 -9.39 2.41 -9.19
CA GLY A 270 -10.85 2.21 -9.27
C GLY A 270 -11.28 0.85 -9.79
N THR A 271 -10.38 -0.12 -9.89
CA THR A 271 -10.70 -1.52 -10.20
C THR A 271 -11.54 -2.11 -9.07
N PRO A 272 -12.65 -2.80 -9.36
CA PRO A 272 -13.45 -3.51 -8.35
C PRO A 272 -12.63 -4.58 -7.62
N ILE A 273 -12.85 -4.71 -6.30
CA ILE A 273 -12.02 -5.57 -5.44
C ILE A 273 -12.90 -6.49 -4.59
N VAL A 274 -12.61 -7.77 -4.62
CA VAL A 274 -12.98 -8.72 -3.57
C VAL A 274 -11.72 -9.03 -2.78
N ALA A 275 -11.66 -8.62 -1.51
CA ALA A 275 -10.46 -8.73 -0.69
C ALA A 275 -10.66 -9.70 0.48
N VAL A 276 -9.76 -10.67 0.65
CA VAL A 276 -9.81 -11.62 1.77
C VAL A 276 -8.93 -11.15 2.92
N PHE A 277 -9.52 -11.08 4.11
CA PHE A 277 -8.88 -10.61 5.33
C PHE A 277 -8.86 -11.69 6.41
N GLY A 278 -7.70 -11.92 6.99
CA GLY A 278 -7.53 -12.83 8.12
C GLY A 278 -6.83 -12.17 9.30
N LYS A 279 -5.53 -11.92 9.17
CA LYS A 279 -4.69 -11.31 10.22
C LYS A 279 -5.15 -9.90 10.59
N GLU A 280 -5.49 -9.11 9.62
CA GLU A 280 -5.90 -7.70 9.76
C GLU A 280 -7.41 -7.54 9.61
N VAL A 281 -7.91 -6.34 9.89
CA VAL A 281 -9.32 -6.01 9.81
C VAL A 281 -9.62 -5.05 8.66
N PRO A 282 -10.71 -5.28 7.90
CA PRO A 282 -11.05 -4.48 6.72
C PRO A 282 -11.28 -2.99 7.05
N GLU A 283 -11.87 -2.69 8.20
CA GLU A 283 -12.20 -1.33 8.62
C GLU A 283 -10.97 -0.43 8.59
N ARG A 284 -9.82 -1.02 8.86
CA ARG A 284 -8.53 -0.33 8.95
C ARG A 284 -7.84 -0.22 7.60
N TRP A 285 -7.88 -1.28 6.77
CA TRP A 285 -7.01 -1.40 5.61
C TRP A 285 -7.73 -1.43 4.26
N ALA A 286 -8.98 -1.90 4.22
CA ALA A 286 -9.68 -2.02 2.95
C ALA A 286 -9.93 -0.66 2.29
N PRO A 287 -9.68 -0.50 0.98
CA PRO A 287 -10.12 0.66 0.23
C PRO A 287 -11.61 0.92 0.46
N LYS A 288 -12.00 2.19 0.58
CA LYS A 288 -13.38 2.56 0.93
C LYS A 288 -14.33 2.61 -0.27
N ARG A 289 -13.78 2.46 -1.49
CA ARG A 289 -14.56 2.51 -2.73
C ARG A 289 -14.35 1.23 -3.53
N LYS A 290 -15.45 0.68 -4.08
CA LYS A 290 -15.45 -0.53 -4.92
C LYS A 290 -14.66 -1.70 -4.32
N CYS A 291 -14.67 -1.85 -3.00
CA CYS A 291 -14.01 -2.96 -2.32
C CYS A 291 -15.00 -3.68 -1.40
N TRP A 292 -15.13 -4.97 -1.60
CA TRP A 292 -15.99 -5.87 -0.85
C TRP A 292 -15.11 -6.86 -0.07
N PRO A 293 -14.81 -6.57 1.18
CA PRO A 293 -13.96 -7.43 1.99
C PRO A 293 -14.72 -8.65 2.51
N ILE A 294 -14.02 -9.77 2.58
CA ILE A 294 -14.48 -11.02 3.21
C ILE A 294 -13.59 -11.27 4.42
N THR A 295 -14.20 -11.44 5.59
CA THR A 295 -13.51 -11.78 6.83
C THR A 295 -14.42 -12.59 7.75
N LEU A 296 -13.82 -13.50 8.52
CA LEU A 296 -14.53 -14.35 9.49
C LEU A 296 -14.51 -13.77 10.92
N HIS A 297 -14.05 -12.55 11.10
CA HIS A 297 -14.03 -11.83 12.38
C HIS A 297 -13.50 -12.65 13.57
N TYR A 298 -12.38 -13.36 13.37
CA TYR A 298 -11.76 -14.11 14.48
C TYR A 298 -11.38 -13.17 15.63
N GLN A 299 -11.62 -13.59 16.87
CA GLN A 299 -11.31 -12.79 18.08
C GLN A 299 -9.83 -12.37 18.19
N CYS A 300 -8.93 -13.10 17.51
CA CYS A 300 -7.51 -12.75 17.44
C CYS A 300 -7.17 -11.75 16.34
N SER A 301 -8.14 -11.30 15.51
CA SER A 301 -7.92 -10.26 14.51
C SER A 301 -8.32 -8.89 15.06
N PRO A 302 -7.49 -7.82 14.90
CA PRO A 302 -6.15 -7.87 14.32
C PRO A 302 -5.16 -8.63 15.21
N CYS A 303 -4.26 -9.43 14.59
CA CYS A 303 -3.27 -10.20 15.32
C CYS A 303 -2.34 -9.29 16.12
N LYS A 304 -2.16 -9.62 17.40
CA LYS A 304 -1.27 -8.88 18.31
C LYS A 304 0.19 -9.28 18.16
N ASP A 305 0.44 -10.48 17.66
CA ASP A 305 1.79 -11.01 17.49
C ASP A 305 2.37 -10.54 16.16
N ASP A 306 3.35 -9.64 16.26
CA ASP A 306 4.17 -9.23 15.11
C ASP A 306 5.09 -10.35 14.61
N ASP A 307 5.28 -11.40 15.40
CA ASP A 307 6.10 -12.57 15.04
C ASP A 307 5.26 -13.59 14.26
N ALA A 308 4.80 -13.14 13.11
CA ALA A 308 3.84 -13.78 12.23
C ALA A 308 4.32 -15.08 11.54
N ARG A 309 5.31 -15.79 12.09
CA ARG A 309 5.77 -17.06 11.54
C ARG A 309 5.01 -18.26 12.07
N ASN A 310 4.40 -18.13 13.25
CA ASN A 310 3.72 -19.22 13.94
C ASN A 310 2.33 -18.80 14.44
N CYS A 311 1.31 -19.09 13.65
CA CYS A 311 -0.06 -18.92 14.09
C CYS A 311 -0.51 -20.17 14.86
N SER A 312 -0.82 -20.05 16.15
CA SER A 312 -1.30 -21.17 17.00
C SER A 312 -2.63 -21.78 16.51
N LYS A 313 -3.38 -21.05 15.69
CA LYS A 313 -4.64 -21.48 15.08
C LYS A 313 -4.50 -21.89 13.60
N ASN A 314 -3.27 -22.19 13.15
CA ASN A 314 -3.00 -22.62 11.77
C ASN A 314 -3.66 -21.76 10.69
N VAL A 315 -3.72 -20.44 10.91
CA VAL A 315 -4.30 -19.44 9.97
C VAL A 315 -5.76 -19.74 9.57
N GLU A 316 -6.55 -20.31 10.46
CA GLU A 316 -7.96 -20.64 10.19
C GLU A 316 -8.77 -19.46 9.67
N CYS A 317 -8.43 -18.23 10.10
CA CYS A 317 -9.08 -17.00 9.64
C CYS A 317 -9.01 -16.77 8.13
N LEU A 318 -8.04 -17.39 7.42
CA LEU A 318 -7.96 -17.39 5.96
C LEU A 318 -8.32 -18.75 5.37
N ARG A 319 -7.89 -19.85 6.01
CA ARG A 319 -8.15 -21.19 5.48
C ARG A 319 -9.64 -21.55 5.41
N LYS A 320 -10.45 -20.96 6.29
CA LYS A 320 -11.91 -21.17 6.31
C LYS A 320 -12.69 -20.22 5.40
N ILE A 321 -12.03 -19.24 4.76
CA ILE A 321 -12.64 -18.49 3.66
C ILE A 321 -12.57 -19.37 2.43
N THR A 322 -13.69 -20.01 2.09
CA THR A 322 -13.79 -20.95 0.96
C THR A 322 -13.94 -20.23 -0.37
N ALA A 323 -13.71 -20.96 -1.47
CA ALA A 323 -13.99 -20.46 -2.81
C ALA A 323 -15.48 -20.10 -2.98
N ASP A 324 -16.41 -20.85 -2.36
CA ASP A 324 -17.84 -20.53 -2.37
C ASP A 324 -18.12 -19.13 -1.83
N MET A 325 -17.58 -18.80 -0.65
CA MET A 325 -17.77 -17.48 -0.04
C MET A 325 -17.28 -16.34 -0.92
N VAL A 326 -16.19 -16.57 -1.67
CA VAL A 326 -15.66 -15.58 -2.61
C VAL A 326 -16.52 -15.49 -3.84
N MET A 327 -17.00 -16.63 -4.38
CA MET A 327 -17.92 -16.68 -5.52
C MET A 327 -19.24 -16.01 -5.20
N ASP A 328 -19.85 -16.30 -4.05
CA ASP A 328 -21.10 -15.66 -3.60
C ASP A 328 -20.95 -14.12 -3.59
N LYS A 329 -19.80 -13.65 -3.11
CA LYS A 329 -19.52 -12.20 -3.11
C LYS A 329 -19.32 -11.65 -4.52
N ILE A 330 -18.68 -12.38 -5.41
CA ILE A 330 -18.52 -11.99 -6.82
C ILE A 330 -19.88 -11.91 -7.48
N GLU A 331 -20.75 -12.90 -7.28
CA GLU A 331 -22.10 -12.93 -7.85
C GLU A 331 -22.95 -11.75 -7.37
N GLU A 332 -22.90 -11.43 -6.07
CA GLU A 332 -23.62 -10.28 -5.50
C GLU A 332 -23.27 -8.95 -6.18
N ILE A 333 -22.02 -8.82 -6.64
CA ILE A 333 -21.52 -7.55 -7.18
C ILE A 333 -21.38 -7.52 -8.70
N TRP A 334 -21.53 -8.67 -9.38
CA TRP A 334 -21.16 -8.81 -10.79
C TRP A 334 -21.86 -7.81 -11.71
N GLU A 335 -23.15 -7.58 -11.49
CA GLU A 335 -23.94 -6.61 -12.26
C GLU A 335 -23.63 -5.13 -11.91
N LYS A 336 -22.80 -4.90 -10.88
CA LYS A 336 -22.42 -3.58 -10.40
C LYS A 336 -21.02 -3.15 -10.83
N ILE A 337 -20.26 -4.04 -11.53
CA ILE A 337 -18.84 -3.84 -11.86
C ILE A 337 -18.57 -3.82 -13.37
#